data_f5b5e20f8a488ba03d5151ec0333443d
#
_entry.id   f5b5e20f8a488ba03d5151ec0333443d
#
_cell.length_a   1.000
_cell.length_b   1.000
_cell.length_c   1.000
_cell.angle_alpha   90.00
_cell.angle_beta   90.00
_cell.angle_gamma   90.00
#
_symmetry.space_group_name_H-M   'P 1'
#
loop_
_entity.id
_entity.type
_entity.pdbx_description
1 polymer ?
#
loop_
_entity_poly.entity_id
_entity_poly.type
_entity_poly.pdbx_seq_one_letter_code
_entity_poly.pdbx_strand_id
1 'polypeptide(L)'
;PSAVVAESVHLADGVQILPAVVVNARARLGKGTIVNSGAVIEHDARIGEYCHIAPGAVLGGDVVVGDGTLLGLGSRVVPGVTIGREAVVGAGATVIRDVPDGHRVAGVPAQPLAQHTEGSGS
;
A
#
# COMPACT_ATOMS: atom_id res chain seq x y z
N PRO A 1 15.93 -2.66 14.87
CA PRO A 1 16.46 -3.47 13.79
C PRO A 1 16.33 -2.79 12.44
N SER A 2 17.29 -3.08 11.61
CA SER A 2 17.35 -2.53 10.27
C SER A 2 16.27 -3.14 9.37
N ALA A 3 15.94 -2.44 8.33
CA ALA A 3 15.13 -3.00 7.26
C ALA A 3 15.90 -4.09 6.52
N VAL A 4 15.16 -5.01 5.93
CA VAL A 4 15.71 -6.06 5.07
C VAL A 4 15.16 -5.85 3.67
N VAL A 5 16.03 -5.49 2.74
CA VAL A 5 15.64 -5.20 1.36
C VAL A 5 16.41 -6.14 0.43
N ALA A 6 15.70 -6.93 -0.36
CA ALA A 6 16.34 -7.85 -1.29
C ALA A 6 17.12 -7.07 -2.36
N GLU A 7 18.19 -7.66 -2.87
CA GLU A 7 19.07 -6.99 -3.85
C GLU A 7 18.34 -6.61 -5.13
N SER A 8 17.36 -7.40 -5.54
CA SER A 8 16.62 -7.19 -6.79
C SER A 8 15.53 -6.12 -6.70
N VAL A 9 15.36 -5.49 -5.54
CA VAL A 9 14.36 -4.44 -5.36
C VAL A 9 14.81 -3.17 -6.06
N HIS A 10 13.87 -2.52 -6.75
CA HIS A 10 14.12 -1.24 -7.37
C HIS A 10 13.52 -0.12 -6.54
N LEU A 11 14.36 0.77 -6.05
CA LEU A 11 13.95 1.94 -5.27
C LEU A 11 14.20 3.19 -6.10
N ALA A 12 13.13 3.93 -6.39
CA ALA A 12 13.26 5.21 -7.07
C ALA A 12 13.75 6.29 -6.09
N ASP A 13 14.00 7.48 -6.61
CA ASP A 13 14.51 8.58 -5.80
C ASP A 13 13.56 8.94 -4.68
N GLY A 14 14.12 9.27 -3.52
CA GLY A 14 13.34 9.76 -2.39
C GLY A 14 12.52 8.72 -1.64
N VAL A 15 12.66 7.44 -1.96
CA VAL A 15 11.98 6.39 -1.21
C VAL A 15 12.58 6.31 0.19
N GLN A 16 11.70 6.26 1.19
CA GLN A 16 12.11 6.11 2.58
C GLN A 16 11.68 4.74 3.10
N ILE A 17 12.63 3.99 3.62
CA ILE A 17 12.41 2.67 4.21
C ILE A 17 12.73 2.75 5.69
N LEU A 18 11.71 2.60 6.52
CA LEU A 18 11.89 2.74 7.97
C LEU A 18 12.27 1.40 8.63
N PRO A 19 12.61 1.41 9.93
CA PRO A 19 13.10 0.21 10.60
C PRO A 19 12.13 -0.97 10.53
N ALA A 20 12.69 -2.17 10.52
CA ALA A 20 11.97 -3.44 10.53
C ALA A 20 11.09 -3.68 9.30
N VAL A 21 11.21 -2.88 8.25
CA VAL A 21 10.54 -3.12 6.98
C VAL A 21 11.21 -4.29 6.27
N VAL A 22 10.41 -5.10 5.60
CA VAL A 22 10.91 -6.17 4.73
C VAL A 22 10.41 -5.91 3.32
N VAL A 23 11.30 -5.86 2.35
CA VAL A 23 10.95 -5.72 0.93
C VAL A 23 11.55 -6.90 0.18
N ASN A 24 10.70 -7.73 -0.37
CA ASN A 24 11.12 -8.97 -1.02
C ASN A 24 11.45 -8.79 -2.50
N ALA A 25 11.90 -9.87 -3.13
CA ALA A 25 12.54 -9.85 -4.44
C ALA A 25 11.70 -9.16 -5.52
N ARG A 26 12.36 -8.38 -6.34
CA ARG A 26 11.80 -7.74 -7.53
C ARG A 26 10.66 -6.76 -7.27
N ALA A 27 10.45 -6.36 -6.04
CA ALA A 27 9.50 -5.28 -5.75
C ALA A 27 10.02 -3.95 -6.34
N ARG A 28 9.10 -3.07 -6.70
CA ARG A 28 9.42 -1.75 -7.23
C ARG A 28 8.68 -0.68 -6.45
N LEU A 29 9.41 0.31 -5.98
CA LEU A 29 8.84 1.41 -5.21
C LEU A 29 9.09 2.72 -5.94
N GLY A 30 8.02 3.44 -6.21
CA GLY A 30 8.07 4.69 -6.96
C GLY A 30 8.60 5.85 -6.13
N LYS A 31 8.93 6.92 -6.82
CA LYS A 31 9.54 8.12 -6.26
C LYS A 31 8.76 8.62 -5.06
N GLY A 32 9.49 8.96 -4.00
CA GLY A 32 8.92 9.62 -2.82
C GLY A 32 8.03 8.75 -1.94
N THR A 33 7.90 7.46 -2.24
CA THR A 33 7.09 6.56 -1.43
C THR A 33 7.74 6.30 -0.09
N ILE A 34 6.92 6.25 0.95
CA ILE A 34 7.36 5.97 2.31
C ILE A 34 6.84 4.60 2.73
N VAL A 35 7.74 3.72 3.15
CA VAL A 35 7.40 2.42 3.73
C VAL A 35 7.69 2.50 5.21
N ASN A 36 6.66 2.56 6.01
CA ASN A 36 6.78 2.82 7.43
C ASN A 36 7.10 1.55 8.23
N SER A 37 7.43 1.74 9.49
CA SER A 37 8.02 0.71 10.35
C SER A 37 7.27 -0.61 10.32
N GLY A 38 8.00 -1.70 10.14
CA GLY A 38 7.47 -3.05 10.22
C GLY A 38 6.59 -3.48 9.06
N ALA A 39 6.39 -2.64 8.04
CA ALA A 39 5.62 -3.04 6.88
C ALA A 39 6.35 -4.11 6.09
N VAL A 40 5.59 -4.95 5.38
CA VAL A 40 6.13 -6.02 4.56
C VAL A 40 5.61 -5.86 3.13
N ILE A 41 6.53 -5.82 2.19
CA ILE A 41 6.20 -5.75 0.76
C ILE A 41 6.73 -7.03 0.13
N GLU A 42 5.83 -7.85 -0.38
CA GLU A 42 6.18 -9.15 -0.92
C GLU A 42 6.73 -9.05 -2.35
N HIS A 43 7.15 -10.19 -2.89
CA HIS A 43 7.82 -10.26 -4.17
C HIS A 43 6.98 -9.68 -5.31
N ASP A 44 7.64 -9.02 -6.24
CA ASP A 44 7.04 -8.49 -7.46
C ASP A 44 5.93 -7.44 -7.24
N ALA A 45 5.80 -6.91 -6.05
CA ALA A 45 4.86 -5.82 -5.81
C ALA A 45 5.32 -4.56 -6.53
N ARG A 46 4.38 -3.78 -7.05
CA ARG A 46 4.67 -2.53 -7.72
C ARG A 46 3.93 -1.40 -7.04
N ILE A 47 4.68 -0.52 -6.43
CA ILE A 47 4.13 0.61 -5.69
C ILE A 47 4.48 1.88 -6.43
N GLY A 48 3.47 2.69 -6.71
CA GLY A 48 3.63 3.93 -7.45
C GLY A 48 4.37 5.00 -6.67
N GLU A 49 4.25 6.24 -7.16
CA GLU A 49 4.92 7.38 -6.57
C GLU A 49 4.12 7.96 -5.42
N TYR A 50 4.82 8.50 -4.43
CA TYR A 50 4.23 9.22 -3.31
C TYR A 50 3.16 8.46 -2.56
N CYS A 51 3.30 7.16 -2.49
CA CYS A 51 2.44 6.32 -1.65
C CYS A 51 2.92 6.37 -0.20
N HIS A 52 2.00 6.12 0.71
CA HIS A 52 2.36 5.94 2.11
C HIS A 52 1.89 4.55 2.56
N ILE A 53 2.85 3.71 2.84
CA ILE A 53 2.60 2.37 3.37
C ILE A 53 2.80 2.47 4.88
N ALA A 54 1.70 2.50 5.61
CA ALA A 54 1.72 2.76 7.06
C ALA A 54 2.36 1.62 7.86
N PRO A 55 2.70 1.87 9.13
CA PRO A 55 3.33 0.82 9.94
C PRO A 55 2.56 -0.48 9.97
N GLY A 56 3.28 -1.58 9.82
CA GLY A 56 2.71 -2.92 9.91
C GLY A 56 1.82 -3.34 8.75
N ALA A 57 1.69 -2.53 7.70
CA ALA A 57 0.93 -2.94 6.52
C ALA A 57 1.64 -4.08 5.80
N VAL A 58 0.87 -5.01 5.22
CA VAL A 58 1.42 -6.16 4.51
C VAL A 58 0.82 -6.22 3.11
N LEU A 59 1.67 -6.17 2.10
CA LEU A 59 1.26 -6.28 0.71
C LEU A 59 1.72 -7.62 0.16
N GLY A 60 0.75 -8.40 -0.31
CA GLY A 60 1.04 -9.70 -0.91
C GLY A 60 1.78 -9.61 -2.22
N GLY A 61 2.28 -10.73 -2.70
CA GLY A 61 3.00 -10.79 -3.97
C GLY A 61 2.18 -10.27 -5.14
N ASP A 62 2.84 -9.63 -6.08
CA ASP A 62 2.23 -9.09 -7.31
C ASP A 62 1.16 -8.01 -7.07
N VAL A 63 1.07 -7.45 -5.89
CA VAL A 63 0.15 -6.34 -5.62
C VAL A 63 0.63 -5.11 -6.37
N VAL A 64 -0.32 -4.39 -6.97
CA VAL A 64 -0.05 -3.12 -7.64
C VAL A 64 -0.75 -2.01 -6.89
N VAL A 65 -0.02 -0.95 -6.57
CA VAL A 65 -0.58 0.22 -5.88
C VAL A 65 -0.33 1.45 -6.72
N GLY A 66 -1.40 2.16 -7.05
CA GLY A 66 -1.30 3.39 -7.84
C GLY A 66 -0.73 4.57 -7.04
N ASP A 67 -0.34 5.61 -7.76
CA ASP A 67 0.29 6.79 -7.17
C ASP A 67 -0.58 7.45 -6.11
N GLY A 68 0.05 7.96 -5.07
CA GLY A 68 -0.62 8.76 -4.06
C GLY A 68 -1.54 8.00 -3.12
N THR A 69 -1.50 6.69 -3.13
CA THR A 69 -2.37 5.86 -2.30
C THR A 69 -1.83 5.72 -0.88
N LEU A 70 -2.74 5.70 0.08
CA LEU A 70 -2.43 5.46 1.49
C LEU A 70 -2.92 4.07 1.89
N LEU A 71 -2.01 3.23 2.35
CA LEU A 71 -2.37 1.96 2.99
C LEU A 71 -2.24 2.14 4.49
N GLY A 72 -3.36 2.04 5.19
CA GLY A 72 -3.44 2.34 6.61
C GLY A 72 -2.70 1.38 7.51
N LEU A 73 -2.55 1.77 8.76
CA LEU A 73 -1.85 1.02 9.78
C LEU A 73 -2.36 -0.42 9.84
N GLY A 74 -1.46 -1.38 9.73
CA GLY A 74 -1.80 -2.79 9.84
C GLY A 74 -2.74 -3.34 8.77
N SER A 75 -2.96 -2.60 7.68
CA SER A 75 -3.79 -3.11 6.58
C SER A 75 -3.10 -4.27 5.88
N ARG A 76 -3.88 -5.09 5.21
CA ARG A 76 -3.39 -6.26 4.49
C ARG A 76 -3.99 -6.33 3.12
N VAL A 77 -3.17 -6.63 2.13
CA VAL A 77 -3.62 -6.76 0.74
C VAL A 77 -3.22 -8.14 0.26
N VAL A 78 -4.21 -8.95 -0.15
CA VAL A 78 -3.92 -10.30 -0.62
C VAL A 78 -3.17 -10.26 -1.96
N PRO A 79 -2.41 -11.31 -2.30
CA PRO A 79 -1.64 -11.33 -3.54
C PRO A 79 -2.50 -11.06 -4.79
N GLY A 80 -1.90 -10.36 -5.74
CA GLY A 80 -2.51 -10.14 -7.05
C GLY A 80 -3.52 -9.01 -7.14
N VAL A 81 -3.80 -8.32 -6.05
CA VAL A 81 -4.78 -7.21 -6.03
C VAL A 81 -4.15 -5.95 -6.61
N THR A 82 -4.95 -5.20 -7.36
CA THR A 82 -4.57 -3.87 -7.83
C THR A 82 -5.35 -2.81 -7.06
N ILE A 83 -4.63 -1.89 -6.45
CA ILE A 83 -5.20 -0.73 -5.78
C ILE A 83 -4.91 0.49 -6.65
N GLY A 84 -5.95 1.23 -6.97
CA GLY A 84 -5.84 2.38 -7.85
C GLY A 84 -5.10 3.55 -7.26
N ARG A 85 -5.07 4.66 -8.00
CA ARG A 85 -4.41 5.89 -7.58
C ARG A 85 -5.27 6.65 -6.59
N GLU A 86 -4.63 7.39 -5.69
CA GLU A 86 -5.32 8.25 -4.73
C GLU A 86 -6.37 7.51 -3.91
N ALA A 87 -6.15 6.22 -3.70
CA ALA A 87 -7.04 5.39 -2.89
C ALA A 87 -6.62 5.45 -1.43
N VAL A 88 -7.54 5.12 -0.54
CA VAL A 88 -7.25 5.04 0.90
C VAL A 88 -7.77 3.71 1.43
N VAL A 89 -6.88 2.94 2.00
CA VAL A 89 -7.21 1.70 2.69
C VAL A 89 -7.14 1.96 4.18
N GLY A 90 -8.25 1.73 4.87
CA GLY A 90 -8.33 2.00 6.30
C GLY A 90 -7.44 1.11 7.15
N ALA A 91 -7.13 1.57 8.36
CA ALA A 91 -6.32 0.81 9.30
C ALA A 91 -6.96 -0.56 9.56
N GLY A 92 -6.15 -1.60 9.58
CA GLY A 92 -6.59 -2.95 9.85
C GLY A 92 -7.45 -3.59 8.76
N ALA A 93 -7.70 -2.91 7.66
CA ALA A 93 -8.52 -3.47 6.58
C ALA A 93 -7.80 -4.64 5.90
N THR A 94 -8.58 -5.60 5.42
CA THR A 94 -8.06 -6.70 4.60
C THR A 94 -8.66 -6.60 3.21
N VAL A 95 -7.85 -6.22 2.24
CA VAL A 95 -8.27 -6.00 0.85
C VAL A 95 -8.15 -7.31 0.09
N ILE A 96 -9.27 -7.82 -0.40
CA ILE A 96 -9.33 -9.09 -1.13
C ILE A 96 -9.71 -8.93 -2.60
N ARG A 97 -10.00 -7.72 -3.05
CA ARG A 97 -10.33 -7.44 -4.46
C ARG A 97 -9.85 -6.05 -4.83
N ASP A 98 -9.77 -5.80 -6.12
CA ASP A 98 -9.25 -4.54 -6.65
C ASP A 98 -10.01 -3.33 -6.10
N VAL A 99 -9.28 -2.25 -5.91
CA VAL A 99 -9.81 -0.99 -5.41
C VAL A 99 -9.65 0.05 -6.52
N PRO A 100 -10.75 0.62 -7.01
CA PRO A 100 -10.66 1.64 -8.06
C PRO A 100 -9.99 2.94 -7.58
N ASP A 101 -9.55 3.75 -8.54
CA ASP A 101 -8.94 5.05 -8.25
C ASP A 101 -9.86 5.88 -7.35
N GLY A 102 -9.27 6.54 -6.38
CA GLY A 102 -9.97 7.48 -5.52
C GLY A 102 -10.92 6.87 -4.50
N HIS A 103 -11.04 5.54 -4.47
CA HIS A 103 -11.94 4.88 -3.53
C HIS A 103 -11.33 4.80 -2.14
N ARG A 104 -12.22 4.82 -1.15
CA ARG A 104 -11.86 4.55 0.24
C ARG A 104 -12.51 3.24 0.64
N VAL A 105 -11.70 2.34 1.20
CA VAL A 105 -12.18 1.04 1.66
C VAL A 105 -11.75 0.80 3.10
N ALA A 106 -12.55 0.05 3.83
CA ALA A 106 -12.23 -0.30 5.21
C ALA A 106 -12.89 -1.62 5.59
N GLY A 107 -12.40 -2.23 6.65
CA GLY A 107 -12.99 -3.43 7.23
C GLY A 107 -12.36 -4.73 6.77
N VAL A 108 -12.93 -5.84 7.26
CA VAL A 108 -12.48 -7.21 6.96
C VAL A 108 -13.71 -8.03 6.58
N PRO A 109 -13.89 -8.38 5.28
CA PRO A 109 -13.12 -7.88 4.14
C PRO A 109 -13.37 -6.39 3.89
N ALA A 110 -12.40 -5.73 3.26
CA ALA A 110 -12.53 -4.32 2.97
C ALA A 110 -13.67 -4.05 2.01
N GLN A 111 -14.49 -3.06 2.34
CA GLN A 111 -15.64 -2.63 1.56
C GLN A 111 -15.54 -1.14 1.29
N PRO A 112 -16.09 -0.66 0.17
CA PRO A 112 -16.12 0.78 -0.09
C PRO A 112 -16.85 1.52 1.02
N LEU A 113 -16.28 2.66 1.42
CA LEU A 113 -16.96 3.56 2.35
C LEU A 113 -17.88 4.47 1.56
N ALA A 114 -18.99 4.85 2.21
CA ALA A 114 -19.88 5.83 1.62
C ALA A 114 -19.10 7.12 1.40
N GLN A 115 -19.22 7.69 0.19
CA GLN A 115 -18.58 8.96 -0.10
C GLN A 115 -19.47 10.07 0.38
N HIS A 116 -18.89 10.98 1.15
CA HIS A 116 -19.54 12.22 1.49
C HIS A 116 -19.20 13.22 0.41
N THR A 117 -20.16 13.47 -0.46
CA THR A 117 -20.00 14.55 -1.41
C THR A 117 -20.64 15.80 -0.83
N GLU A 118 -19.98 16.93 -1.06
CA GLU A 118 -20.52 18.19 -0.58
C GLU A 118 -21.92 18.41 -1.13
N GLY A 119 -22.83 18.73 -0.25
CA GLY A 119 -24.20 18.96 -0.64
C GLY A 119 -25.00 17.71 -0.92
N SER A 120 -24.41 16.58 -1.07
CA SER A 120 -25.18 15.34 -1.21
C SER A 120 -25.42 14.69 0.12
N GLY A 121 -24.62 15.02 1.10
CA GLY A 121 -24.75 14.44 2.42
C GLY A 121 -24.62 12.94 2.46
N SER A 122 -24.23 12.36 1.43
CA SER A 122 -24.14 10.92 1.33
C SER A 122 -22.79 10.43 1.71
#